data_c98e9c1cf8f340a46caafc73ab65a42f
#
_entry.id   c98e9c1cf8f340a46caafc73ab65a42f
#
_cell.length_a   1.000
_cell.length_b   1.000
_cell.length_c   1.000
_cell.angle_alpha   90.00
_cell.angle_beta   90.00
_cell.angle_gamma   90.00
#
_symmetry.space_group_name_H-M   'P 1'
#
loop_
_entity.id
_entity.type
_entity.pdbx_description
1 polymer ?
#
loop_
_entity_poly.entity_id
_entity_poly.type
_entity_poly.pdbx_seq_one_letter_code
_entity_poly.pdbx_strand_id
1 'polypeptide(L)'
;MYGNRTVIGIGRGDSAVRVTNGKPVSVADLRQSVIDIKGLVNGETIEYKGNDLRLPWASESRTPVWVAAYGPKMLALTGEVGDGFILQLADPAIVEWTIKAVKDAAKAAGRNPDDVKICVAAPAYVTEDIAHARDQLRWFGGMVGNHVADIVERYGENDGGIPQALTDYIKGRKGY
;
A
#
# COMPACT_ATOMS: atom_id res chain seq x y z
N MET A 1 0.72 -24.96 13.22
CA MET A 1 0.78 -25.92 12.11
C MET A 1 1.60 -25.41 10.92
N TYR A 2 1.42 -24.16 10.46
CA TYR A 2 2.15 -23.59 9.32
C TYR A 2 3.24 -22.59 9.73
N GLY A 3 3.43 -22.33 11.01
CA GLY A 3 4.36 -21.33 11.55
C GLY A 3 3.95 -19.88 11.16
N ASN A 4 4.88 -18.95 11.32
CA ASN A 4 4.68 -17.53 10.99
C ASN A 4 4.90 -17.24 9.49
N ARG A 5 4.09 -17.84 8.62
CA ARG A 5 4.17 -17.69 7.16
C ARG A 5 3.07 -16.83 6.56
N THR A 6 2.17 -16.34 7.40
CA THR A 6 1.03 -15.54 6.97
C THR A 6 1.37 -14.05 7.05
N VAL A 7 0.95 -13.31 6.07
CA VAL A 7 0.96 -11.83 6.03
C VAL A 7 -0.47 -11.36 5.82
N ILE A 8 -0.89 -10.35 6.54
CA ILE A 8 -2.16 -9.66 6.31
C ILE A 8 -1.88 -8.43 5.46
N GLY A 9 -2.46 -8.40 4.25
CA GLY A 9 -2.43 -7.21 3.39
C GLY A 9 -3.68 -6.36 3.61
N ILE A 10 -3.52 -5.05 3.80
CA ILE A 10 -4.62 -4.11 3.99
C ILE A 10 -4.42 -2.83 3.17
N GLY A 11 -5.52 -2.25 2.70
CA GLY A 11 -5.55 -0.96 2.04
C GLY A 11 -6.84 -0.21 2.35
N ARG A 12 -6.93 1.06 1.98
CA ARG A 12 -8.11 1.92 2.22
C ARG A 12 -9.36 1.48 1.46
N GLY A 13 -9.22 0.62 0.46
CA GLY A 13 -10.24 0.41 -0.55
C GLY A 13 -10.28 1.58 -1.54
N ASP A 14 -10.14 1.32 -2.81
CA ASP A 14 -10.24 2.34 -3.86
C ASP A 14 -11.19 1.84 -4.96
N SER A 15 -10.71 1.09 -5.94
CA SER A 15 -11.50 0.69 -7.10
C SER A 15 -12.77 -0.10 -6.72
N ALA A 16 -12.65 -1.10 -5.85
CA ALA A 16 -13.80 -1.91 -5.42
C ALA A 16 -14.85 -1.09 -4.65
N VAL A 17 -14.42 -0.15 -3.82
CA VAL A 17 -15.31 0.71 -3.05
C VAL A 17 -16.01 1.72 -3.95
N ARG A 18 -15.31 2.28 -4.95
CA ARG A 18 -15.90 3.21 -5.93
C ARG A 18 -16.98 2.53 -6.77
N VAL A 19 -16.75 1.30 -7.22
CA VAL A 19 -17.74 0.53 -7.99
C VAL A 19 -19.04 0.29 -7.20
N THR A 20 -18.96 0.21 -5.88
CA THR A 20 -20.12 0.07 -5.00
C THR A 20 -20.68 1.42 -4.50
N ASN A 21 -20.30 2.54 -5.10
CA ASN A 21 -20.65 3.90 -4.66
C ASN A 21 -20.24 4.21 -3.21
N GLY A 22 -19.29 3.46 -2.66
CA GLY A 22 -18.72 3.72 -1.35
C GLY A 22 -17.59 4.76 -1.40
N LYS A 23 -17.05 5.06 -0.22
CA LYS A 23 -15.86 5.91 -0.07
C LYS A 23 -14.74 5.13 0.59
N PRO A 24 -13.48 5.33 0.16
CA PRO A 24 -12.33 4.77 0.87
C PRO A 24 -12.35 5.19 2.34
N VAL A 25 -11.95 4.30 3.23
CA VAL A 25 -11.85 4.63 4.66
C VAL A 25 -10.86 5.79 4.89
N SER A 26 -11.05 6.55 5.96
CA SER A 26 -10.12 7.63 6.28
C SER A 26 -8.71 7.09 6.58
N VAL A 27 -7.69 7.95 6.45
CA VAL A 27 -6.31 7.56 6.82
C VAL A 27 -6.23 7.22 8.31
N ALA A 28 -6.95 7.97 9.15
CA ALA A 28 -7.00 7.75 10.59
C ALA A 28 -7.64 6.40 10.94
N ASP A 29 -8.78 6.07 10.32
CA ASP A 29 -9.47 4.79 10.56
C ASP A 29 -8.61 3.61 10.09
N LEU A 30 -7.92 3.74 8.95
CA LEU A 30 -7.02 2.69 8.51
C LEU A 30 -5.83 2.53 9.45
N ARG A 31 -5.26 3.65 9.95
CA ARG A 31 -4.19 3.61 10.93
C ARG A 31 -4.62 2.83 12.18
N GLN A 32 -5.78 3.15 12.73
CA GLN A 32 -6.32 2.44 13.87
C GLN A 32 -6.56 0.96 13.57
N SER A 33 -7.15 0.66 12.40
CA SER A 33 -7.37 -0.73 11.97
C SER A 33 -6.07 -1.54 11.87
N VAL A 34 -4.98 -0.94 11.38
CA VAL A 34 -3.68 -1.62 11.34
C VAL A 34 -3.18 -1.92 12.75
N ILE A 35 -3.30 -0.97 13.68
CA ILE A 35 -2.89 -1.15 15.07
C ILE A 35 -3.72 -2.25 15.75
N ASP A 36 -5.05 -2.19 15.60
CA ASP A 36 -5.97 -3.15 16.21
C ASP A 36 -5.75 -4.57 15.68
N ILE A 37 -5.61 -4.71 14.36
CA ILE A 37 -5.32 -6.00 13.73
C ILE A 37 -3.99 -6.55 14.22
N LYS A 38 -2.94 -5.72 14.28
CA LYS A 38 -1.62 -6.14 14.79
C LYS A 38 -1.72 -6.63 16.22
N GLY A 39 -2.38 -5.90 17.10
CA GLY A 39 -2.59 -6.31 18.48
C GLY A 39 -3.31 -7.66 18.56
N LEU A 40 -4.47 -7.78 17.90
CA LEU A 40 -5.26 -9.01 17.91
C LEU A 40 -4.50 -10.23 17.38
N VAL A 41 -3.88 -10.13 16.22
CA VAL A 41 -3.18 -11.27 15.61
C VAL A 41 -1.87 -11.64 16.31
N ASN A 42 -1.38 -10.78 17.18
CA ASN A 42 -0.22 -11.05 18.06
C ASN A 42 -0.63 -11.42 19.49
N GLY A 43 -1.94 -11.64 19.74
CA GLY A 43 -2.46 -12.12 21.02
C GLY A 43 -2.61 -11.06 22.10
N GLU A 44 -2.54 -9.78 21.72
CA GLU A 44 -2.77 -8.67 22.64
C GLU A 44 -4.28 -8.48 22.89
N THR A 45 -4.60 -7.84 24.00
CA THR A 45 -5.95 -7.34 24.26
C THR A 45 -6.05 -5.92 23.72
N ILE A 46 -7.04 -5.65 22.88
CA ILE A 46 -7.33 -4.31 22.36
C ILE A 46 -8.70 -3.84 22.86
N GLU A 47 -8.88 -2.53 23.04
CA GLU A 47 -10.20 -1.94 23.24
C GLU A 47 -10.83 -1.65 21.88
N TYR A 48 -12.02 -2.18 21.62
CA TYR A 48 -12.78 -1.92 20.40
C TYR A 48 -14.24 -1.63 20.74
N LYS A 49 -14.67 -0.41 20.46
CA LYS A 49 -16.06 0.06 20.72
C LYS A 49 -16.52 -0.17 22.16
N GLY A 50 -15.65 0.11 23.13
CA GLY A 50 -15.93 -0.01 24.55
C GLY A 50 -15.85 -1.44 25.11
N ASN A 51 -15.32 -2.38 24.34
CA ASN A 51 -15.15 -3.77 24.78
C ASN A 51 -13.71 -4.23 24.58
N ASP A 52 -13.22 -5.00 25.52
CA ASP A 52 -11.94 -5.67 25.40
C ASP A 52 -12.04 -6.88 24.48
N LEU A 53 -11.26 -6.89 23.41
CA LEU A 53 -11.17 -7.99 22.46
C LEU A 53 -9.78 -8.64 22.52
N ARG A 54 -9.79 -9.96 22.48
CA ARG A 54 -8.56 -10.77 22.39
C ARG A 54 -8.81 -12.04 21.59
N LEU A 55 -7.77 -12.49 20.87
CA LEU A 55 -7.75 -13.80 20.22
C LEU A 55 -6.86 -14.76 21.03
N PRO A 56 -7.41 -15.58 21.94
CA PRO A 56 -6.60 -16.41 22.84
C PRO A 56 -5.66 -17.39 22.12
N TRP A 57 -6.07 -17.84 20.94
CA TRP A 57 -5.28 -18.75 20.09
C TRP A 57 -4.11 -18.09 19.34
N ALA A 58 -4.02 -16.75 19.38
CA ALA A 58 -2.97 -15.98 18.70
C ALA A 58 -1.75 -15.68 19.59
N SER A 59 -1.68 -16.22 20.80
CA SER A 59 -0.65 -15.89 21.81
C SER A 59 0.80 -16.10 21.36
N GLU A 60 1.02 -16.99 20.40
CA GLU A 60 2.36 -17.27 19.83
C GLU A 60 2.49 -16.79 18.37
N SER A 61 1.50 -16.04 17.90
CA SER A 61 1.48 -15.56 16.51
C SER A 61 2.47 -14.41 16.30
N ARG A 62 3.00 -14.32 15.11
CA ARG A 62 3.81 -13.19 14.62
C ARG A 62 3.37 -12.89 13.19
N THR A 63 2.13 -12.44 13.06
CA THR A 63 1.53 -12.15 11.75
C THR A 63 1.71 -10.68 11.41
N PRO A 64 2.61 -10.33 10.46
CA PRO A 64 2.83 -8.95 10.05
C PRO A 64 1.65 -8.41 9.24
N VAL A 65 1.38 -7.11 9.38
CA VAL A 65 0.37 -6.37 8.62
C VAL A 65 1.07 -5.45 7.62
N TRP A 66 0.84 -5.72 6.33
CA TRP A 66 1.42 -4.96 5.23
C TRP A 66 0.37 -4.03 4.62
N VAL A 67 0.77 -2.78 4.37
CA VAL A 67 -0.14 -1.74 3.90
C VAL A 67 0.08 -1.48 2.42
N ALA A 68 -0.98 -1.56 1.63
CA ALA A 68 -0.99 -1.12 0.24
C ALA A 68 -1.19 0.41 0.18
N ALA A 69 -0.23 1.11 -0.40
CA ALA A 69 -0.19 2.56 -0.38
C ALA A 69 0.39 3.16 -1.68
N TYR A 70 -0.07 4.37 -2.04
CA TYR A 70 0.42 5.12 -3.18
C TYR A 70 0.74 6.58 -2.86
N GLY A 71 -0.19 7.31 -2.24
CA GLY A 71 -0.04 8.74 -2.00
C GLY A 71 0.74 9.07 -0.70
N PRO A 72 1.28 10.30 -0.58
CA PRO A 72 2.15 10.69 0.53
C PRO A 72 1.60 10.38 1.93
N LYS A 73 0.31 10.64 2.19
CA LYS A 73 -0.32 10.36 3.49
C LYS A 73 -0.36 8.86 3.81
N MET A 74 -0.56 8.03 2.79
CA MET A 74 -0.60 6.59 2.96
C MET A 74 0.80 5.99 3.12
N LEU A 75 1.81 6.55 2.42
CA LEU A 75 3.20 6.19 2.59
C LEU A 75 3.69 6.53 4.00
N ALA A 76 3.31 7.70 4.52
CA ALA A 76 3.60 8.10 5.90
C ALA A 76 2.99 7.12 6.91
N LEU A 77 1.68 6.83 6.81
CA LEU A 77 1.00 5.84 7.65
C LEU A 77 1.71 4.47 7.61
N THR A 78 2.09 4.03 6.41
CA THR A 78 2.76 2.74 6.23
C THR A 78 4.08 2.70 7.00
N GLY A 79 4.90 3.75 6.94
CA GLY A 79 6.12 3.87 7.72
C GLY A 79 5.86 3.91 9.22
N GLU A 80 4.82 4.63 9.66
CA GLU A 80 4.48 4.77 11.08
C GLU A 80 4.05 3.43 11.71
N VAL A 81 3.16 2.67 11.10
CA VAL A 81 2.50 1.52 11.76
C VAL A 81 2.57 0.20 11.00
N GLY A 82 2.85 0.20 9.69
CA GLY A 82 2.94 -1.01 8.88
C GLY A 82 4.18 -1.85 9.16
N ASP A 83 4.07 -3.17 9.02
CA ASP A 83 5.21 -4.08 9.05
C ASP A 83 5.78 -4.30 7.65
N GLY A 84 5.03 -3.93 6.63
CA GLY A 84 5.44 -3.95 5.24
C GLY A 84 4.66 -2.97 4.38
N PHE A 85 5.21 -2.70 3.22
CA PHE A 85 4.68 -1.83 2.18
C PHE A 85 4.40 -2.65 0.92
N ILE A 86 3.22 -2.50 0.35
CA ILE A 86 2.84 -3.13 -0.92
C ILE A 86 2.62 -2.03 -1.96
N LEU A 87 3.38 -2.10 -3.05
CA LEU A 87 3.28 -1.21 -4.19
C LEU A 87 2.97 -1.99 -5.47
N GLN A 88 1.90 -1.65 -6.16
CA GLN A 88 1.54 -2.20 -7.48
C GLN A 88 2.05 -1.31 -8.62
N LEU A 89 3.31 -0.92 -8.56
CA LEU A 89 3.96 -0.02 -9.51
C LEU A 89 5.43 -0.39 -9.57
N ALA A 90 5.94 -0.76 -10.74
CA ALA A 90 7.30 -1.25 -10.90
C ALA A 90 8.20 -0.29 -11.72
N ASP A 91 7.81 0.97 -11.85
CA ASP A 91 8.71 2.00 -12.38
C ASP A 91 9.81 2.31 -11.37
N PRO A 92 11.10 2.18 -11.71
CA PRO A 92 12.21 2.33 -10.77
C PRO A 92 12.21 3.67 -10.02
N ALA A 93 11.92 4.78 -10.69
CA ALA A 93 11.93 6.11 -10.07
C ALA A 93 10.77 6.27 -9.06
N ILE A 94 9.60 5.72 -9.38
CA ILE A 94 8.44 5.74 -8.49
C ILE A 94 8.66 4.81 -7.31
N VAL A 95 9.24 3.64 -7.53
CA VAL A 95 9.60 2.68 -6.48
C VAL A 95 10.59 3.31 -5.50
N GLU A 96 11.66 3.93 -5.98
CA GLU A 96 12.66 4.58 -5.13
C GLU A 96 12.03 5.69 -4.28
N TRP A 97 11.24 6.56 -4.89
CA TRP A 97 10.55 7.63 -4.19
C TRP A 97 9.60 7.13 -3.09
N THR A 98 8.78 6.13 -3.41
CA THR A 98 7.82 5.57 -2.44
C THR A 98 8.51 4.86 -1.29
N ILE A 99 9.55 4.07 -1.56
CA ILE A 99 10.36 3.39 -0.53
C ILE A 99 11.02 4.42 0.39
N LYS A 100 11.61 5.47 -0.21
CA LYS A 100 12.21 6.55 0.58
C LYS A 100 11.19 7.20 1.51
N ALA A 101 10.01 7.54 1.01
CA ALA A 101 8.95 8.17 1.80
C ALA A 101 8.50 7.28 2.98
N VAL A 102 8.33 5.97 2.75
CA VAL A 102 7.97 5.00 3.79
C VAL A 102 9.08 4.89 4.85
N LYS A 103 10.34 4.78 4.41
CA LYS A 103 11.48 4.66 5.33
C LYS A 103 11.70 5.92 6.16
N ASP A 104 11.57 7.10 5.55
CA ASP A 104 11.66 8.38 6.25
C ASP A 104 10.56 8.50 7.32
N ALA A 105 9.33 8.09 7.00
CA ALA A 105 8.22 8.09 7.95
C ALA A 105 8.45 7.09 9.12
N ALA A 106 8.98 5.91 8.82
CA ALA A 106 9.35 4.94 9.86
C ALA A 106 10.39 5.53 10.82
N LYS A 107 11.43 6.17 10.28
CA LYS A 107 12.46 6.83 11.06
C LYS A 107 11.89 7.99 11.91
N ALA A 108 11.02 8.81 11.33
CA ALA A 108 10.36 9.90 12.06
C ALA A 108 9.47 9.39 13.21
N ALA A 109 8.88 8.21 13.04
CA ALA A 109 8.11 7.51 14.09
C ALA A 109 8.99 6.76 15.12
N GLY A 110 10.31 6.91 15.07
CA GLY A 110 11.24 6.24 15.99
C GLY A 110 11.45 4.76 15.73
N ARG A 111 11.04 4.26 14.55
CA ARG A 111 11.19 2.86 14.14
C ARG A 111 12.45 2.68 13.31
N ASN A 112 12.98 1.45 13.30
CA ASN A 112 14.02 1.09 12.35
C ASN A 112 13.42 0.96 10.93
N PRO A 113 13.86 1.77 9.93
CA PRO A 113 13.33 1.73 8.57
C PRO A 113 13.52 0.39 7.86
N ASP A 114 14.51 -0.41 8.26
CA ASP A 114 14.80 -1.70 7.63
C ASP A 114 13.89 -2.84 8.12
N ASP A 115 13.12 -2.60 9.18
CA ASP A 115 12.11 -3.54 9.64
C ASP A 115 10.86 -3.51 8.75
N VAL A 116 10.61 -2.42 8.03
CA VAL A 116 9.50 -2.33 7.07
C VAL A 116 9.86 -3.10 5.80
N LYS A 117 9.20 -4.23 5.59
CA LYS A 117 9.42 -5.05 4.39
C LYS A 117 8.80 -4.40 3.17
N ILE A 118 9.45 -4.56 2.01
CA ILE A 118 9.01 -3.95 0.76
C ILE A 118 8.56 -5.04 -0.21
N CYS A 119 7.36 -4.90 -0.75
CA CYS A 119 6.81 -5.74 -1.81
C CYS A 119 6.40 -4.85 -2.99
N VAL A 120 7.09 -5.02 -4.10
CA VAL A 120 6.75 -4.39 -5.37
C VAL A 120 6.15 -5.45 -6.29
N ALA A 121 4.94 -5.19 -6.77
CA ALA A 121 4.21 -6.10 -7.64
C ALA A 121 4.10 -5.53 -9.06
N ALA A 122 4.42 -6.37 -10.04
CA ALA A 122 4.22 -6.10 -11.45
C ALA A 122 3.62 -7.33 -12.14
N PRO A 123 2.82 -7.16 -13.18
CA PRO A 123 2.33 -8.28 -13.96
C PRO A 123 3.47 -8.84 -14.82
N ALA A 124 3.45 -10.13 -15.04
CA ALA A 124 4.39 -10.78 -15.92
C ALA A 124 3.65 -11.77 -16.84
N TYR A 125 4.07 -11.84 -18.09
CA TYR A 125 3.60 -12.83 -19.05
C TYR A 125 4.79 -13.42 -19.79
N VAL A 126 5.01 -14.71 -19.61
CA VAL A 126 6.18 -15.41 -20.15
C VAL A 126 5.84 -16.01 -21.49
N THR A 127 6.45 -15.49 -22.57
CA THR A 127 6.28 -15.98 -23.94
C THR A 127 7.43 -15.50 -24.82
N GLU A 128 7.66 -16.15 -25.94
CA GLU A 128 8.56 -15.67 -27.00
C GLU A 128 7.90 -14.59 -27.87
N ASP A 129 6.58 -14.51 -27.91
CA ASP A 129 5.82 -13.48 -28.62
C ASP A 129 5.66 -12.22 -27.75
N ILE A 130 6.55 -11.28 -27.95
CA ILE A 130 6.59 -10.00 -27.22
C ILE A 130 5.34 -9.14 -27.52
N ALA A 131 4.80 -9.19 -28.74
CA ALA A 131 3.60 -8.43 -29.10
C ALA A 131 2.39 -8.95 -28.32
N HIS A 132 2.22 -10.26 -28.26
CA HIS A 132 1.19 -10.91 -27.45
C HIS A 132 1.37 -10.62 -25.96
N ALA A 133 2.59 -10.74 -25.42
CA ALA A 133 2.86 -10.40 -24.01
C ALA A 133 2.43 -8.97 -23.66
N ARG A 134 2.78 -8.00 -24.48
CA ARG A 134 2.39 -6.59 -24.28
C ARG A 134 0.87 -6.40 -24.31
N ASP A 135 0.17 -7.11 -25.18
CA ASP A 135 -1.28 -7.05 -25.24
C ASP A 135 -1.92 -7.63 -23.97
N GLN A 136 -1.45 -8.79 -23.51
CA GLN A 136 -1.93 -9.43 -22.29
C GLN A 136 -1.68 -8.58 -21.02
N LEU A 137 -0.66 -7.74 -21.00
CA LEU A 137 -0.30 -6.90 -19.85
C LEU A 137 -0.87 -5.47 -19.92
N ARG A 138 -1.50 -5.07 -21.02
CA ARG A 138 -1.98 -3.71 -21.27
C ARG A 138 -2.96 -3.20 -20.23
N TRP A 139 -3.81 -4.06 -19.70
CA TRP A 139 -4.80 -3.73 -18.68
C TRP A 139 -4.17 -3.17 -17.39
N PHE A 140 -2.99 -3.66 -17.03
CA PHE A 140 -2.33 -3.25 -15.79
C PHE A 140 -1.88 -1.78 -15.86
N GLY A 141 -1.31 -1.35 -16.99
CA GLY A 141 -0.94 0.05 -17.20
C GLY A 141 -2.14 0.99 -17.08
N GLY A 142 -3.32 0.57 -17.56
CA GLY A 142 -4.57 1.32 -17.41
C GLY A 142 -5.02 1.44 -15.95
N MET A 143 -4.98 0.34 -15.21
CA MET A 143 -5.34 0.32 -13.78
C MET A 143 -4.41 1.19 -12.94
N VAL A 144 -3.10 1.02 -13.09
CA VAL A 144 -2.09 1.79 -12.37
C VAL A 144 -2.14 3.27 -12.75
N GLY A 145 -2.39 3.59 -14.01
CA GLY A 145 -2.55 4.96 -14.48
C GLY A 145 -3.63 5.74 -13.73
N ASN A 146 -4.67 5.09 -13.21
CA ASN A 146 -5.70 5.73 -12.39
C ASN A 146 -5.13 6.19 -11.04
N HIS A 147 -4.37 5.32 -10.37
CA HIS A 147 -3.76 5.65 -9.10
C HIS A 147 -2.72 6.77 -9.25
N VAL A 148 -1.93 6.73 -10.32
CA VAL A 148 -0.95 7.80 -10.61
C VAL A 148 -1.66 9.12 -10.90
N ALA A 149 -2.75 9.11 -11.68
CA ALA A 149 -3.54 10.31 -11.97
C ALA A 149 -4.11 10.92 -10.67
N ASP A 150 -4.69 10.11 -9.80
CA ASP A 150 -5.19 10.56 -8.50
C ASP A 150 -4.09 11.21 -7.63
N ILE A 151 -2.86 10.68 -7.68
CA ILE A 151 -1.73 11.25 -6.94
C ILE A 151 -1.33 12.60 -7.53
N VAL A 152 -1.18 12.67 -8.85
CA VAL A 152 -0.78 13.91 -9.54
C VAL A 152 -1.84 14.99 -9.39
N GLU A 153 -3.12 14.66 -9.52
CA GLU A 153 -4.22 15.61 -9.32
C GLU A 153 -4.24 16.19 -7.90
N ARG A 154 -4.03 15.36 -6.89
CA ARG A 154 -4.12 15.79 -5.48
C ARG A 154 -2.87 16.47 -4.95
N TYR A 155 -1.71 16.13 -5.47
CA TYR A 155 -0.41 16.52 -4.90
C TYR A 155 0.53 17.16 -5.92
N GLY A 156 0.23 17.10 -7.22
CA GLY A 156 1.13 17.53 -8.30
C GLY A 156 1.33 19.05 -8.40
N GLU A 157 0.37 19.85 -7.95
CA GLU A 157 0.42 21.31 -8.01
C GLU A 157 1.05 21.96 -6.75
N ASN A 158 1.18 21.20 -5.69
CA ASN A 158 1.76 21.68 -4.45
C ASN A 158 3.15 21.07 -4.31
N ASP A 159 4.21 21.79 -4.28
CA ASP A 159 5.63 21.46 -4.03
C ASP A 159 5.94 20.16 -3.23
N GLY A 160 5.05 19.21 -3.30
CA GLY A 160 5.00 17.96 -2.53
C GLY A 160 6.03 16.92 -2.95
N GLY A 161 7.03 17.27 -3.77
CA GLY A 161 8.11 16.36 -4.12
C GLY A 161 7.67 15.14 -4.92
N ILE A 162 6.59 15.27 -5.71
CA ILE A 162 6.17 14.20 -6.62
C ILE A 162 7.18 14.09 -7.76
N PRO A 163 7.77 12.90 -8.00
CA PRO A 163 8.72 12.73 -9.08
C PRO A 163 8.11 13.07 -10.44
N GLN A 164 8.92 13.68 -11.33
CA GLN A 164 8.55 13.95 -12.72
C GLN A 164 8.07 12.67 -13.43
N ALA A 165 8.63 11.51 -13.08
CA ALA A 165 8.21 10.21 -13.60
C ALA A 165 6.72 9.92 -13.40
N LEU A 166 6.10 10.33 -12.28
CA LEU A 166 4.66 10.20 -12.05
C LEU A 166 3.86 11.08 -13.01
N THR A 167 4.28 12.33 -13.20
CA THR A 167 3.63 13.26 -14.12
C THR A 167 3.78 12.79 -15.58
N ASP A 168 4.94 12.28 -15.94
CA ASP A 168 5.21 11.78 -17.29
C ASP A 168 4.42 10.50 -17.59
N TYR A 169 4.20 9.66 -16.58
CA TYR A 169 3.42 8.43 -16.70
C TYR A 169 1.98 8.70 -17.19
N ILE A 170 1.40 9.84 -16.85
CA ILE A 170 0.02 10.19 -17.23
C ILE A 170 -0.10 11.14 -18.42
N LYS A 171 0.98 11.76 -18.89
CA LYS A 171 0.96 12.75 -20.00
C LYS A 171 0.39 12.20 -21.31
N GLY A 172 0.55 10.92 -21.58
CA GLY A 172 0.02 10.27 -22.79
C GLY A 172 -1.37 9.69 -22.64
N ARG A 173 -1.98 9.81 -21.45
CA ARG A 173 -3.24 9.18 -21.13
C ARG A 173 -4.40 10.01 -21.70
N LYS A 174 -5.16 9.41 -22.62
CA LYS A 174 -6.50 9.91 -22.92
C LYS A 174 -7.39 9.45 -21.76
N GLY A 175 -8.11 10.38 -21.14
CA GLY A 175 -9.05 10.07 -20.06
C GLY A 175 -9.98 8.90 -20.41
N TYR A 176 -10.68 8.36 -19.41
CA TYR A 176 -11.69 7.32 -19.66
C TYR A 176 -12.71 7.80 -20.66
#